data_91c12d996f12aa81070ed893cef0654f
#
_entry.id   91c12d996f12aa81070ed893cef0654f
#
_cell.length_a   1.000
_cell.length_b   1.000
_cell.length_c   1.000
_cell.angle_alpha   90.00
_cell.angle_beta   90.00
_cell.angle_gamma   90.00
#
_symmetry.space_group_name_H-M   'P 1'
#
loop_
_entity.id
_entity.type
_entity.pdbx_description
1 polymer ?
#
loop_
_entity_poly.entity_id
_entity_poly.type
_entity_poly.pdbx_seq_one_letter_code
_entity_poly.pdbx_strand_id
1 'polypeptide(L)'
;MDTGPAAAGPPPVIRLENVYKTYDLGEIQVQALRGISLEVKLQEFAAVMGPSGSGKSTVMNILGCLDRPTRGRYFLDGVDVSQMSKNELARIRNRKLGFVFQQFNLLARTSALENVELPTIYAGIPPEERAKRAMESLERVGLADRAGHYPSQLSGGQQQRVAIARALVNRPSILLADEPTGNLDSRTSVEIMEILQTLNEEHGLTIVMVTHEADIARFAQRTLEFRDGKLRRDALVRDRSLAREVLLTLPTADEQAAEEAEEQARREKLARADAEA
;
A
#
# COMPACT_ATOMS: atom_id res chain seq x y z
N MET A 1 -39.28 27.84 6.41
CA MET A 1 -38.08 27.84 5.56
C MET A 1 -37.51 26.41 5.61
N ASP A 2 -37.81 25.67 4.58
CA ASP A 2 -37.45 24.26 4.47
C ASP A 2 -35.98 24.18 4.02
N THR A 3 -35.09 23.80 4.94
CA THR A 3 -33.70 23.54 4.59
C THR A 3 -33.66 22.13 4.01
N GLY A 4 -33.79 22.04 2.68
CA GLY A 4 -33.61 20.79 1.96
C GLY A 4 -32.28 20.11 2.34
N PRO A 5 -32.21 18.78 2.26
CA PRO A 5 -31.00 18.03 2.64
C PRO A 5 -29.84 18.51 1.76
N ALA A 6 -28.75 18.91 2.42
CA ALA A 6 -27.49 19.23 1.75
C ALA A 6 -27.16 18.09 0.76
N ALA A 7 -26.83 18.42 -0.48
CA ALA A 7 -26.48 17.46 -1.50
C ALA A 7 -25.36 16.56 -0.95
N ALA A 8 -25.71 15.30 -0.68
CA ALA A 8 -24.74 14.30 -0.28
C ALA A 8 -23.70 14.18 -1.38
N GLY A 9 -22.42 14.41 -1.06
CA GLY A 9 -21.32 14.19 -2.00
C GLY A 9 -21.34 12.76 -2.56
N PRO A 10 -20.51 12.46 -3.58
CA PRO A 10 -20.47 11.12 -4.16
C PRO A 10 -20.29 10.06 -3.05
N PRO A 11 -20.94 8.89 -3.17
CA PRO A 11 -20.88 7.86 -2.15
C PRO A 11 -19.41 7.41 -1.95
N PRO A 12 -19.03 7.05 -0.72
CA PRO A 12 -17.68 6.56 -0.45
C PRO A 12 -17.42 5.26 -1.18
N VAL A 13 -16.19 5.08 -1.68
CA VAL A 13 -15.77 3.84 -2.35
C VAL A 13 -15.57 2.69 -1.36
N ILE A 14 -15.19 3.01 -0.12
CA ILE A 14 -15.11 2.09 1.02
C ILE A 14 -16.00 2.62 2.13
N ARG A 15 -16.88 1.75 2.68
CA ARG A 15 -17.65 2.08 3.89
C ARG A 15 -17.75 0.85 4.80
N LEU A 16 -17.22 1.01 6.00
CA LEU A 16 -17.38 0.05 7.10
C LEU A 16 -18.44 0.56 8.07
N GLU A 17 -19.38 -0.29 8.44
CA GLU A 17 -20.44 0.01 9.40
C GLU A 17 -20.38 -0.95 10.58
N ASN A 18 -19.95 -0.44 11.73
CA ASN A 18 -19.91 -1.15 13.01
C ASN A 18 -19.23 -2.54 12.90
N VAL A 19 -18.08 -2.58 12.26
CA VAL A 19 -17.35 -3.81 11.93
C VAL A 19 -16.60 -4.35 13.16
N TYR A 20 -16.86 -5.61 13.47
CA TYR A 20 -16.13 -6.41 14.46
C TYR A 20 -15.40 -7.55 13.78
N LYS A 21 -14.24 -7.89 14.30
CA LYS A 21 -13.54 -9.12 13.93
C LYS A 21 -13.02 -9.82 15.17
N THR A 22 -13.45 -11.06 15.34
CA THR A 22 -12.98 -11.96 16.40
C THR A 22 -12.40 -13.19 15.75
N TYR A 23 -11.17 -13.53 16.12
CA TYR A 23 -10.52 -14.79 15.77
C TYR A 23 -10.73 -15.79 16.91
N ASP A 24 -11.20 -16.97 16.57
CA ASP A 24 -11.32 -18.09 17.48
C ASP A 24 -10.08 -18.99 17.33
N LEU A 25 -9.27 -19.05 18.38
CA LEU A 25 -8.04 -19.83 18.44
C LEU A 25 -8.22 -21.07 19.35
N GLY A 26 -9.45 -21.55 19.48
CA GLY A 26 -9.84 -22.65 20.36
C GLY A 26 -10.16 -22.17 21.77
N GLU A 27 -9.22 -22.24 22.69
CA GLU A 27 -9.44 -21.80 24.08
C GLU A 27 -9.46 -20.27 24.26
N ILE A 28 -8.93 -19.53 23.28
CA ILE A 28 -8.79 -18.07 23.36
C ILE A 28 -9.49 -17.40 22.19
N GLN A 29 -10.31 -16.40 22.49
CA GLN A 29 -10.90 -15.51 21.49
C GLN A 29 -10.16 -14.16 21.47
N VAL A 30 -9.64 -13.78 20.30
CA VAL A 30 -8.96 -12.50 20.10
C VAL A 30 -9.88 -11.57 19.32
N GLN A 31 -10.39 -10.53 19.98
CA GLN A 31 -11.18 -9.49 19.35
C GLN A 31 -10.29 -8.43 18.71
N ALA A 32 -9.95 -8.62 17.45
CA ALA A 32 -9.02 -7.78 16.71
C ALA A 32 -9.64 -6.44 16.27
N LEU A 33 -10.94 -6.40 15.94
CA LEU A 33 -11.68 -5.16 15.67
C LEU A 33 -12.93 -5.07 16.54
N ARG A 34 -13.23 -3.86 17.02
CA ARG A 34 -14.24 -3.60 18.07
C ARG A 34 -15.19 -2.49 17.67
N GLY A 35 -16.00 -2.71 16.61
CA GLY A 35 -17.02 -1.77 16.16
C GLY A 35 -16.44 -0.60 15.37
N ILE A 36 -15.67 -0.90 14.32
CA ILE A 36 -15.09 0.10 13.43
C ILE A 36 -16.15 0.60 12.46
N SER A 37 -16.29 1.92 12.38
CA SER A 37 -17.03 2.60 11.31
C SER A 37 -16.11 3.63 10.69
N LEU A 38 -15.93 3.56 9.39
CA LEU A 38 -15.12 4.51 8.61
C LEU A 38 -15.58 4.52 7.16
N GLU A 39 -15.29 5.61 6.49
CA GLU A 39 -15.49 5.78 5.06
C GLU A 39 -14.20 6.25 4.41
N VAL A 40 -13.94 5.79 3.18
CA VAL A 40 -12.89 6.34 2.30
C VAL A 40 -13.56 6.79 1.01
N LYS A 41 -13.32 8.03 0.64
CA LYS A 41 -13.89 8.62 -0.57
C LYS A 41 -13.12 8.18 -1.81
N LEU A 42 -13.76 8.30 -2.96
CA LEU A 42 -13.08 8.10 -4.24
C LEU A 42 -11.92 9.09 -4.36
N GLN A 43 -10.77 8.62 -4.86
CA GLN A 43 -9.53 9.40 -5.05
C GLN A 43 -8.92 9.94 -3.74
N GLU A 44 -9.32 9.42 -2.59
CA GLU A 44 -8.70 9.75 -1.32
C GLU A 44 -7.42 8.94 -1.10
N PHE A 45 -6.39 9.57 -0.53
CA PHE A 45 -5.20 8.89 -0.03
C PHE A 45 -5.23 8.91 1.51
N ALA A 46 -5.56 7.79 2.12
CA ALA A 46 -5.66 7.64 3.56
C ALA A 46 -4.53 6.76 4.12
N ALA A 47 -3.94 7.16 5.24
CA ALA A 47 -2.96 6.38 5.99
C ALA A 47 -3.57 5.83 7.28
N VAL A 48 -3.53 4.50 7.44
CA VAL A 48 -3.93 3.76 8.64
C VAL A 48 -2.72 3.62 9.54
N MET A 49 -2.79 4.19 10.73
CA MET A 49 -1.69 4.24 11.70
C MET A 49 -2.06 3.56 13.02
N GLY A 50 -1.04 3.26 13.83
CA GLY A 50 -1.20 2.73 15.19
C GLY A 50 -0.09 1.74 15.57
N PRO A 51 0.05 1.41 16.86
CA PRO A 51 1.05 0.46 17.35
C PRO A 51 0.80 -0.96 16.82
N SER A 52 1.80 -1.84 16.99
CA SER A 52 1.63 -3.27 16.71
C SER A 52 0.45 -3.84 17.51
N GLY A 53 -0.32 -4.75 16.90
CA GLY A 53 -1.51 -5.34 17.53
C GLY A 53 -2.75 -4.43 17.60
N SER A 54 -2.72 -3.21 17.07
CA SER A 54 -3.88 -2.29 17.12
C SER A 54 -5.05 -2.66 16.19
N GLY A 55 -4.88 -3.64 15.28
CA GLY A 55 -5.90 -4.09 14.33
C GLY A 55 -5.67 -3.64 12.89
N LYS A 56 -4.56 -2.97 12.55
CA LYS A 56 -4.25 -2.46 11.20
C LYS A 56 -4.26 -3.57 10.14
N SER A 57 -3.50 -4.64 10.34
CA SER A 57 -3.48 -5.75 9.38
C SER A 57 -4.83 -6.45 9.27
N THR A 58 -5.61 -6.49 10.37
CA THR A 58 -6.97 -7.05 10.34
C THR A 58 -7.91 -6.19 9.49
N VAL A 59 -7.89 -4.85 9.67
CA VAL A 59 -8.71 -3.97 8.83
C VAL A 59 -8.27 -4.04 7.37
N MET A 60 -6.96 -4.08 7.08
CA MET A 60 -6.45 -4.27 5.73
C MET A 60 -6.92 -5.57 5.07
N ASN A 61 -6.93 -6.69 5.82
CA ASN A 61 -7.44 -7.95 5.31
C ASN A 61 -8.95 -7.89 4.98
N ILE A 62 -9.73 -7.17 5.79
CA ILE A 62 -11.16 -6.97 5.51
C ILE A 62 -11.34 -6.06 4.30
N LEU A 63 -10.67 -4.91 4.23
CA LEU A 63 -10.70 -4.00 3.09
C LEU A 63 -10.26 -4.70 1.80
N GLY A 64 -9.26 -5.57 1.93
CA GLY A 64 -8.73 -6.38 0.84
C GLY A 64 -9.61 -7.55 0.43
N CYS A 65 -10.77 -7.77 1.03
CA CYS A 65 -11.60 -8.95 0.78
C CYS A 65 -10.83 -10.28 0.98
N LEU A 66 -9.78 -10.28 1.82
CA LEU A 66 -9.02 -11.48 2.22
C LEU A 66 -9.67 -12.17 3.41
N ASP A 67 -10.35 -11.38 4.23
CA ASP A 67 -11.10 -11.86 5.40
C ASP A 67 -12.46 -11.16 5.47
N ARG A 68 -13.35 -11.66 6.35
CA ARG A 68 -14.71 -11.13 6.53
C ARG A 68 -14.88 -10.59 7.94
N PRO A 69 -15.70 -9.56 8.11
CA PRO A 69 -16.13 -9.16 9.43
C PRO A 69 -16.88 -10.29 10.13
N THR A 70 -16.73 -10.42 11.46
CA THR A 70 -17.58 -11.32 12.27
C THR A 70 -18.97 -10.72 12.47
N ARG A 71 -19.04 -9.38 12.54
CA ARG A 71 -20.28 -8.59 12.61
C ARG A 71 -20.07 -7.25 11.93
N GLY A 72 -21.17 -6.57 11.59
CA GLY A 72 -21.17 -5.31 10.88
C GLY A 72 -21.21 -5.52 9.39
N ARG A 73 -21.07 -4.43 8.62
CA ARG A 73 -21.15 -4.46 7.15
C ARG A 73 -19.95 -3.77 6.52
N TYR A 74 -19.55 -4.28 5.37
CA TYR A 74 -18.54 -3.68 4.52
C TYR A 74 -19.11 -3.46 3.12
N PHE A 75 -19.16 -2.21 2.70
CA PHE A 75 -19.56 -1.80 1.36
C PHE A 75 -18.33 -1.38 0.58
N LEU A 76 -18.15 -1.98 -0.59
CA LEU A 76 -17.13 -1.65 -1.56
C LEU A 76 -17.81 -1.16 -2.84
N ASP A 77 -17.55 0.08 -3.22
CA ASP A 77 -18.15 0.70 -4.40
C ASP A 77 -19.71 0.63 -4.36
N GLY A 78 -20.27 0.86 -3.18
CA GLY A 78 -21.71 0.77 -2.91
C GLY A 78 -22.30 -0.63 -2.75
N VAL A 79 -21.52 -1.69 -2.99
CA VAL A 79 -21.97 -3.10 -2.91
C VAL A 79 -21.61 -3.70 -1.56
N ASP A 80 -22.59 -4.29 -0.84
CA ASP A 80 -22.33 -5.02 0.42
C ASP A 80 -21.59 -6.32 0.11
N VAL A 81 -20.34 -6.41 0.54
CA VAL A 81 -19.46 -7.57 0.32
C VAL A 81 -19.36 -8.49 1.56
N SER A 82 -20.00 -8.12 2.66
CA SER A 82 -19.84 -8.79 3.97
C SER A 82 -20.21 -10.28 3.94
N GLN A 83 -21.22 -10.65 3.17
CA GLN A 83 -21.78 -12.01 3.10
C GLN A 83 -21.43 -12.76 1.81
N MET A 84 -20.63 -12.15 0.92
CA MET A 84 -20.26 -12.77 -0.34
C MET A 84 -19.43 -14.03 -0.15
N SER A 85 -19.58 -15.01 -1.05
CA SER A 85 -18.78 -16.24 -1.05
C SER A 85 -17.29 -15.94 -1.28
N LYS A 86 -16.41 -16.88 -0.93
CA LYS A 86 -14.97 -16.73 -1.19
C LYS A 86 -14.65 -16.47 -2.67
N ASN A 87 -15.41 -17.09 -3.58
CA ASN A 87 -15.22 -16.92 -5.01
C ASN A 87 -15.64 -15.52 -5.50
N GLU A 88 -16.74 -14.98 -4.96
CA GLU A 88 -17.20 -13.62 -5.27
C GLU A 88 -16.19 -12.58 -4.75
N LEU A 89 -15.71 -12.73 -3.52
CA LEU A 89 -14.66 -11.89 -2.95
C LEU A 89 -13.37 -11.96 -3.77
N ALA A 90 -12.98 -13.15 -4.27
CA ALA A 90 -11.81 -13.30 -5.12
C ALA A 90 -11.97 -12.55 -6.46
N ARG A 91 -13.16 -12.56 -7.06
CA ARG A 91 -13.45 -11.81 -8.30
C ARG A 91 -13.40 -10.30 -8.06
N ILE A 92 -14.00 -9.83 -6.97
CA ILE A 92 -13.95 -8.40 -6.58
C ILE A 92 -12.50 -7.98 -6.34
N ARG A 93 -11.75 -8.75 -5.56
CA ARG A 93 -10.33 -8.48 -5.27
C ARG A 93 -9.51 -8.35 -6.55
N ASN A 94 -9.67 -9.27 -7.49
CA ASN A 94 -8.93 -9.24 -8.75
C ASN A 94 -9.27 -8.03 -9.63
N ARG A 95 -10.53 -7.55 -9.60
CA ARG A 95 -11.02 -6.49 -10.50
C ARG A 95 -10.92 -5.09 -9.90
N LYS A 96 -11.07 -4.95 -8.59
CA LYS A 96 -11.25 -3.66 -7.91
C LYS A 96 -10.08 -3.26 -7.03
N LEU A 97 -9.27 -4.23 -6.59
CA LEU A 97 -8.23 -4.02 -5.58
C LEU A 97 -6.85 -4.35 -6.12
N GLY A 98 -5.89 -3.44 -5.92
CA GLY A 98 -4.48 -3.71 -6.04
C GLY A 98 -3.84 -3.87 -4.65
N PHE A 99 -2.79 -4.68 -4.54
CA PHE A 99 -2.08 -4.92 -3.29
C PHE A 99 -0.59 -4.68 -3.44
N VAL A 100 -0.04 -3.93 -2.50
CA VAL A 100 1.40 -3.73 -2.31
C VAL A 100 1.75 -4.13 -0.89
N PHE A 101 2.79 -4.93 -0.71
CA PHE A 101 3.22 -5.46 0.58
C PHE A 101 4.64 -5.05 0.91
N GLN A 102 4.98 -5.02 2.19
CA GLN A 102 6.31 -4.70 2.70
C GLN A 102 7.41 -5.61 2.11
N GLN A 103 7.15 -6.91 1.97
CA GLN A 103 8.11 -7.91 1.47
C GLN A 103 8.04 -8.11 -0.05
N PHE A 104 7.46 -7.17 -0.81
CA PHE A 104 7.29 -7.21 -2.26
C PHE A 104 6.45 -8.39 -2.76
N ASN A 105 6.60 -9.57 -2.19
CA ASN A 105 5.93 -10.83 -2.54
C ASN A 105 6.03 -11.16 -4.05
N LEU A 106 7.21 -10.96 -4.63
CA LEU A 106 7.49 -11.34 -6.01
C LEU A 106 7.86 -12.82 -6.08
N LEU A 107 7.46 -13.47 -7.18
CA LEU A 107 7.89 -14.83 -7.47
C LEU A 107 9.35 -14.79 -7.94
N ALA A 108 10.25 -15.41 -7.17
CA ALA A 108 11.70 -15.30 -7.35
C ALA A 108 12.23 -15.87 -8.67
N ARG A 109 11.49 -16.83 -9.28
CA ARG A 109 11.90 -17.54 -10.50
C ARG A 109 11.16 -17.05 -11.75
N THR A 110 10.53 -15.90 -11.69
CA THR A 110 9.82 -15.25 -12.81
C THR A 110 10.36 -13.85 -12.99
N SER A 111 10.36 -13.35 -14.22
CA SER A 111 10.79 -12.00 -14.55
C SER A 111 9.86 -10.93 -13.96
N ALA A 112 10.27 -9.67 -14.00
CA ALA A 112 9.43 -8.54 -13.61
C ALA A 112 8.13 -8.52 -14.44
N LEU A 113 8.22 -8.70 -15.76
CA LEU A 113 7.06 -8.75 -16.64
C LEU A 113 6.10 -9.87 -16.24
N GLU A 114 6.60 -11.10 -16.06
CA GLU A 114 5.78 -12.25 -15.67
C GLU A 114 5.14 -12.07 -14.29
N ASN A 115 5.85 -11.46 -13.32
CA ASN A 115 5.27 -11.11 -12.03
C ASN A 115 4.09 -10.14 -12.17
N VAL A 116 4.22 -9.14 -13.04
CA VAL A 116 3.15 -8.15 -13.30
C VAL A 116 1.99 -8.78 -14.05
N GLU A 117 2.21 -9.74 -14.93
CA GLU A 117 1.15 -10.45 -15.66
C GLU A 117 0.23 -11.30 -14.77
N LEU A 118 0.72 -11.80 -13.63
CA LEU A 118 0.00 -12.78 -12.80
C LEU A 118 -1.48 -12.45 -12.52
N PRO A 119 -1.86 -11.24 -12.09
CA PRO A 119 -3.27 -10.92 -11.81
C PRO A 119 -4.15 -10.98 -13.06
N THR A 120 -3.60 -10.78 -14.26
CA THR A 120 -4.33 -10.80 -15.53
C THR A 120 -4.71 -12.22 -15.95
N ILE A 121 -3.95 -13.23 -15.51
CA ILE A 121 -4.26 -14.64 -15.72
C ILE A 121 -5.58 -14.98 -15.00
N TYR A 122 -5.70 -14.57 -13.74
CA TYR A 122 -6.92 -14.76 -12.95
C TYR A 122 -8.11 -13.93 -13.46
N ALA A 123 -7.83 -12.84 -14.18
CA ALA A 123 -8.86 -12.03 -14.85
C ALA A 123 -9.36 -12.65 -16.16
N GLY A 124 -8.71 -13.73 -16.64
CA GLY A 124 -9.04 -14.39 -17.91
C GLY A 124 -8.62 -13.60 -19.15
N ILE A 125 -7.65 -12.70 -19.03
CA ILE A 125 -7.16 -11.87 -20.14
C ILE A 125 -6.32 -12.72 -21.11
N PRO A 126 -6.47 -12.60 -22.43
CA PRO A 126 -5.67 -13.31 -23.41
C PRO A 126 -4.16 -13.02 -23.30
N PRO A 127 -3.26 -14.00 -23.62
CA PRO A 127 -1.82 -13.83 -23.44
C PRO A 127 -1.20 -12.58 -24.06
N GLU A 128 -1.57 -12.26 -25.30
CA GLU A 128 -1.05 -11.09 -26.04
C GLU A 128 -1.38 -9.77 -25.30
N GLU A 129 -2.59 -9.66 -24.80
CA GLU A 129 -3.05 -8.49 -24.06
C GLU A 129 -2.41 -8.41 -22.65
N ARG A 130 -2.06 -9.57 -22.04
CA ARG A 130 -1.36 -9.61 -20.73
C ARG A 130 -0.03 -8.93 -20.78
N ALA A 131 0.84 -9.35 -21.72
CA ALA A 131 2.18 -8.80 -21.88
C ALA A 131 2.13 -7.27 -22.14
N LYS A 132 1.19 -6.83 -22.99
CA LYS A 132 0.98 -5.40 -23.26
C LYS A 132 0.62 -4.63 -21.99
N ARG A 133 -0.37 -5.09 -21.22
CA ARG A 133 -0.78 -4.42 -19.97
C ARG A 133 0.31 -4.44 -18.91
N ALA A 134 1.06 -5.54 -18.82
CA ALA A 134 2.17 -5.65 -17.89
C ALA A 134 3.28 -4.66 -18.25
N MET A 135 3.60 -4.52 -19.54
CA MET A 135 4.59 -3.54 -20.01
C MET A 135 4.13 -2.11 -19.72
N GLU A 136 2.88 -1.75 -20.06
CA GLU A 136 2.28 -0.45 -19.72
C GLU A 136 2.36 -0.14 -18.21
N SER A 137 2.18 -1.17 -17.37
CA SER A 137 2.26 -1.01 -15.91
C SER A 137 3.69 -0.82 -15.42
N LEU A 138 4.67 -1.49 -16.04
CA LEU A 138 6.10 -1.30 -15.76
C LEU A 138 6.60 0.08 -16.22
N GLU A 139 6.11 0.57 -17.36
CA GLU A 139 6.41 1.94 -17.85
C GLU A 139 5.96 3.00 -16.85
N ARG A 140 4.76 2.86 -16.25
CA ARG A 140 4.23 3.79 -15.25
C ARG A 140 5.08 3.91 -13.99
N VAL A 141 5.87 2.90 -13.68
CA VAL A 141 6.77 2.89 -12.51
C VAL A 141 8.24 3.05 -12.91
N GLY A 142 8.52 3.35 -14.19
CA GLY A 142 9.87 3.60 -14.71
C GLY A 142 10.75 2.36 -14.80
N LEU A 143 10.17 1.17 -15.09
CA LEU A 143 10.90 -0.10 -15.15
C LEU A 143 10.71 -0.87 -16.47
N ALA A 144 10.36 -0.19 -17.56
CA ALA A 144 10.20 -0.84 -18.87
C ALA A 144 11.47 -1.55 -19.34
N ASP A 145 12.64 -0.96 -19.11
CA ASP A 145 13.97 -1.49 -19.45
C ASP A 145 14.39 -2.68 -18.58
N ARG A 146 13.67 -2.93 -17.49
CA ARG A 146 13.90 -4.01 -16.52
C ARG A 146 12.90 -5.16 -16.62
N ALA A 147 12.01 -5.18 -17.62
CA ALA A 147 10.94 -6.16 -17.77
C ALA A 147 11.42 -7.62 -17.74
N GLY A 148 12.59 -7.91 -18.32
CA GLY A 148 13.19 -9.25 -18.34
C GLY A 148 14.01 -9.63 -17.09
N HIS A 149 14.21 -8.71 -16.12
CA HIS A 149 15.02 -8.97 -14.93
C HIS A 149 14.25 -9.82 -13.91
N TYR A 150 14.97 -10.71 -13.22
CA TYR A 150 14.46 -11.47 -12.08
C TYR A 150 14.58 -10.65 -10.79
N PRO A 151 13.77 -10.93 -9.76
CA PRO A 151 13.84 -10.22 -8.48
C PRO A 151 15.24 -10.13 -7.86
N SER A 152 16.05 -11.18 -8.00
CA SER A 152 17.44 -11.19 -7.53
C SER A 152 18.39 -10.21 -8.25
N GLN A 153 17.96 -9.67 -9.38
CA GLN A 153 18.72 -8.72 -10.20
C GLN A 153 18.23 -7.27 -10.01
N LEU A 154 17.24 -7.05 -9.12
CA LEU A 154 16.60 -5.78 -8.86
C LEU A 154 16.92 -5.30 -7.45
N SER A 155 17.14 -3.99 -7.29
CA SER A 155 17.23 -3.38 -5.96
C SER A 155 15.90 -3.49 -5.20
N GLY A 156 15.89 -3.27 -3.88
CA GLY A 156 14.65 -3.29 -3.08
C GLY A 156 13.60 -2.31 -3.61
N GLY A 157 14.00 -1.08 -3.95
CA GLY A 157 13.11 -0.09 -4.55
C GLY A 157 12.57 -0.50 -5.92
N GLN A 158 13.40 -1.13 -6.75
CA GLN A 158 12.95 -1.67 -8.04
C GLN A 158 11.97 -2.83 -7.85
N GLN A 159 12.21 -3.73 -6.89
CA GLN A 159 11.28 -4.81 -6.55
C GLN A 159 9.94 -4.25 -6.07
N GLN A 160 9.94 -3.19 -5.25
CA GLN A 160 8.72 -2.52 -4.82
C GLN A 160 7.97 -1.87 -5.97
N ARG A 161 8.67 -1.22 -6.90
CA ARG A 161 8.06 -0.68 -8.13
C ARG A 161 7.43 -1.78 -8.99
N VAL A 162 8.05 -2.97 -9.12
CA VAL A 162 7.44 -4.13 -9.78
C VAL A 162 6.18 -4.59 -9.04
N ALA A 163 6.19 -4.62 -7.69
CA ALA A 163 5.00 -4.96 -6.90
C ALA A 163 3.86 -3.94 -7.10
N ILE A 164 4.19 -2.64 -7.21
CA ILE A 164 3.21 -1.59 -7.55
C ILE A 164 2.67 -1.80 -8.97
N ALA A 165 3.53 -2.04 -9.97
CA ALA A 165 3.10 -2.32 -11.34
C ALA A 165 2.15 -3.52 -11.41
N ARG A 166 2.47 -4.61 -10.69
CA ARG A 166 1.60 -5.78 -10.55
C ARG A 166 0.25 -5.43 -9.93
N ALA A 167 0.23 -4.57 -8.93
CA ALA A 167 -1.02 -4.13 -8.31
C ALA A 167 -1.90 -3.33 -9.27
N LEU A 168 -1.31 -2.62 -10.24
CA LEU A 168 -2.01 -1.72 -11.18
C LEU A 168 -2.49 -2.41 -12.47
N VAL A 169 -1.98 -3.59 -12.82
CA VAL A 169 -2.15 -4.23 -14.14
C VAL A 169 -3.61 -4.47 -14.53
N ASN A 170 -4.49 -4.74 -13.55
CA ASN A 170 -5.93 -4.90 -13.77
C ASN A 170 -6.71 -3.58 -13.66
N ARG A 171 -6.02 -2.43 -13.56
CA ARG A 171 -6.61 -1.10 -13.42
C ARG A 171 -7.61 -1.02 -12.26
N PRO A 172 -7.16 -1.31 -11.02
CA PRO A 172 -8.02 -1.31 -9.84
C PRO A 172 -8.53 0.10 -9.54
N SER A 173 -9.65 0.22 -8.83
CA SER A 173 -10.15 1.49 -8.29
C SER A 173 -9.51 1.85 -6.95
N ILE A 174 -8.94 0.87 -6.25
CA ILE A 174 -8.36 1.03 -4.93
C ILE A 174 -7.02 0.29 -4.87
N LEU A 175 -6.00 0.96 -4.33
CA LEU A 175 -4.72 0.37 -3.97
C LEU A 175 -4.62 0.24 -2.44
N LEU A 176 -4.37 -0.95 -1.96
CA LEU A 176 -4.09 -1.26 -0.57
C LEU A 176 -2.59 -1.49 -0.41
N ALA A 177 -1.91 -0.65 0.35
CA ALA A 177 -0.46 -0.71 0.56
C ALA A 177 -0.16 -1.00 2.03
N ASP A 178 0.40 -2.16 2.34
CA ASP A 178 0.77 -2.56 3.70
C ASP A 178 2.27 -2.37 3.90
N GLU A 179 2.64 -1.31 4.63
CA GLU A 179 4.00 -0.87 4.92
C GLU A 179 4.90 -0.81 3.66
N PRO A 180 4.51 -0.04 2.61
CA PRO A 180 5.14 -0.12 1.30
C PRO A 180 6.60 0.37 1.28
N THR A 181 7.06 1.01 2.34
CA THR A 181 8.39 1.60 2.49
C THR A 181 9.24 0.90 3.56
N GLY A 182 8.66 -0.01 4.35
CA GLY A 182 9.28 -0.54 5.58
C GLY A 182 10.57 -1.36 5.40
N ASN A 183 10.99 -1.69 4.17
CA ASN A 183 12.23 -2.40 3.87
C ASN A 183 13.15 -1.59 2.93
N LEU A 184 12.95 -0.27 2.85
CA LEU A 184 13.66 0.61 1.93
C LEU A 184 14.42 1.68 2.70
N ASP A 185 15.49 2.19 2.09
CA ASP A 185 16.19 3.38 2.58
C ASP A 185 15.30 4.63 2.48
N SER A 186 15.74 5.71 3.14
CA SER A 186 14.94 6.93 3.26
C SER A 186 14.62 7.57 1.90
N ARG A 187 15.60 7.64 0.98
CA ARG A 187 15.40 8.23 -0.34
C ARG A 187 14.45 7.37 -1.18
N THR A 188 14.73 6.07 -1.27
CA THR A 188 13.88 5.11 -1.98
C THR A 188 12.45 5.11 -1.43
N SER A 189 12.28 5.25 -0.12
CA SER A 189 10.96 5.38 0.53
C SER A 189 10.19 6.59 -0.02
N VAL A 190 10.84 7.75 -0.14
CA VAL A 190 10.21 8.96 -0.70
C VAL A 190 9.92 8.81 -2.19
N GLU A 191 10.78 8.13 -2.96
CA GLU A 191 10.51 7.81 -4.37
C GLU A 191 9.26 6.92 -4.55
N ILE A 192 9.06 5.94 -3.67
CA ILE A 192 7.82 5.13 -3.66
C ILE A 192 6.61 6.00 -3.30
N MET A 193 6.76 6.92 -2.34
CA MET A 193 5.68 7.85 -1.98
C MET A 193 5.33 8.81 -3.13
N GLU A 194 6.33 9.25 -3.92
CA GLU A 194 6.10 10.05 -5.13
C GLU A 194 5.25 9.29 -6.15
N ILE A 195 5.59 8.02 -6.42
CA ILE A 195 4.80 7.17 -7.30
C ILE A 195 3.35 7.05 -6.78
N LEU A 196 3.15 6.79 -5.48
CA LEU A 196 1.82 6.67 -4.90
C LEU A 196 1.04 8.00 -4.97
N GLN A 197 1.67 9.14 -4.70
CA GLN A 197 1.05 10.45 -4.84
C GLN A 197 0.66 10.74 -6.29
N THR A 198 1.52 10.48 -7.24
CA THR A 198 1.23 10.63 -8.68
C THR A 198 0.06 9.75 -9.12
N LEU A 199 0.02 8.48 -8.68
CA LEU A 199 -1.10 7.58 -8.97
C LEU A 199 -2.42 8.09 -8.37
N ASN A 200 -2.39 8.69 -7.21
CA ASN A 200 -3.57 9.26 -6.58
C ASN A 200 -4.02 10.57 -7.28
N GLU A 201 -3.11 11.51 -7.49
CA GLU A 201 -3.41 12.87 -7.95
C GLU A 201 -3.69 12.94 -9.45
N GLU A 202 -2.88 12.24 -10.27
CA GLU A 202 -2.98 12.32 -11.72
C GLU A 202 -3.87 11.22 -12.31
N HIS A 203 -3.89 10.04 -11.69
CA HIS A 203 -4.66 8.90 -12.17
C HIS A 203 -5.93 8.62 -11.38
N GLY A 204 -6.23 9.41 -10.35
CA GLY A 204 -7.45 9.30 -9.55
C GLY A 204 -7.58 8.00 -8.77
N LEU A 205 -6.46 7.31 -8.46
CA LEU A 205 -6.47 6.06 -7.72
C LEU A 205 -6.73 6.32 -6.23
N THR A 206 -7.72 5.64 -5.65
CA THR A 206 -7.92 5.66 -4.20
C THR A 206 -6.85 4.81 -3.53
N ILE A 207 -6.19 5.34 -2.49
CA ILE A 207 -5.10 4.63 -1.79
C ILE A 207 -5.41 4.54 -0.30
N VAL A 208 -5.31 3.33 0.25
CA VAL A 208 -5.29 3.09 1.69
C VAL A 208 -3.96 2.44 2.03
N MET A 209 -3.12 3.18 2.74
CA MET A 209 -1.79 2.74 3.15
C MET A 209 -1.78 2.44 4.65
N VAL A 210 -1.19 1.34 5.06
CA VAL A 210 -0.81 1.08 6.46
C VAL A 210 0.64 1.47 6.64
N THR A 211 0.93 2.21 7.68
CA THR A 211 2.29 2.50 8.13
C THR A 211 2.32 2.74 9.64
N HIS A 212 3.44 2.43 10.27
CA HIS A 212 3.71 2.84 11.64
C HIS A 212 4.64 4.05 11.71
N GLU A 213 5.15 4.52 10.57
CA GLU A 213 6.05 5.66 10.43
C GLU A 213 5.25 6.96 10.26
N ALA A 214 5.41 7.89 11.21
CA ALA A 214 4.69 9.16 11.19
C ALA A 214 5.07 10.04 9.99
N ASP A 215 6.34 10.01 9.58
CA ASP A 215 6.85 10.79 8.47
C ASP A 215 6.27 10.29 7.12
N ILE A 216 6.14 8.97 6.96
CA ILE A 216 5.50 8.36 5.78
C ILE A 216 4.00 8.68 5.74
N ALA A 217 3.33 8.68 6.89
CA ALA A 217 1.90 9.02 6.95
C ALA A 217 1.60 10.47 6.53
N ARG A 218 2.57 11.40 6.62
CA ARG A 218 2.43 12.80 6.19
C ARG A 218 2.28 12.97 4.67
N PHE A 219 2.63 11.97 3.88
CA PHE A 219 2.38 11.99 2.43
C PHE A 219 0.92 11.74 2.07
N ALA A 220 0.12 11.15 2.97
CA ALA A 220 -1.32 10.95 2.77
C ALA A 220 -2.12 12.24 3.01
N GLN A 221 -3.37 12.26 2.55
CA GLN A 221 -4.31 13.38 2.77
C GLN A 221 -4.99 13.30 4.13
N ARG A 222 -5.14 12.08 4.69
CA ARG A 222 -5.87 11.79 5.91
C ARG A 222 -5.22 10.66 6.69
N THR A 223 -5.24 10.74 8.02
CA THR A 223 -4.76 9.70 8.92
C THR A 223 -5.91 9.09 9.71
N LEU A 224 -5.89 7.76 9.82
CA LEU A 224 -6.83 6.92 10.56
C LEU A 224 -6.05 6.20 11.66
N GLU A 225 -6.11 6.67 12.90
CA GLU A 225 -5.33 6.13 14.02
C GLU A 225 -6.10 5.01 14.74
N PHE A 226 -5.52 3.82 14.72
CA PHE A 226 -6.05 2.63 15.36
C PHE A 226 -5.34 2.33 16.69
N ARG A 227 -6.15 1.99 17.71
CA ARG A 227 -5.64 1.49 18.99
C ARG A 227 -6.63 0.53 19.61
N ASP A 228 -6.14 -0.64 20.08
CA ASP A 228 -6.94 -1.66 20.77
C ASP A 228 -8.17 -2.12 19.96
N GLY A 229 -8.03 -2.25 18.64
CA GLY A 229 -9.08 -2.66 17.72
C GLY A 229 -10.15 -1.59 17.47
N LYS A 230 -9.90 -0.33 17.80
CA LYS A 230 -10.82 0.81 17.58
C LYS A 230 -10.16 1.91 16.77
N LEU A 231 -10.93 2.59 15.94
CA LEU A 231 -10.55 3.87 15.34
C LEU A 231 -10.64 4.95 16.44
N ARG A 232 -9.49 5.55 16.78
CA ARG A 232 -9.36 6.56 17.85
C ARG A 232 -9.36 7.97 17.33
N ARG A 233 -8.76 8.16 16.17
CA ARG A 233 -8.67 9.47 15.54
C ARG A 233 -8.82 9.32 14.04
N ASP A 234 -9.46 10.28 13.45
CA ASP A 234 -9.71 10.41 12.02
C ASP A 234 -9.52 11.89 11.69
N ALA A 235 -8.45 12.24 10.99
CA ALA A 235 -8.07 13.62 10.78
C ALA A 235 -7.39 13.84 9.42
N LEU A 236 -7.66 15.00 8.82
CA LEU A 236 -6.91 15.49 7.66
C LEU A 236 -5.47 15.84 8.06
N VAL A 237 -4.52 15.53 7.19
CA VAL A 237 -3.13 15.96 7.34
C VAL A 237 -3.03 17.42 6.91
N ARG A 238 -2.78 18.32 7.87
CA ARG A 238 -2.76 19.77 7.62
C ARG A 238 -1.53 20.20 6.82
N ASP A 239 -0.36 19.68 7.21
CA ASP A 239 0.93 19.97 6.58
C ASP A 239 1.39 18.74 5.78
N ARG A 240 0.63 18.43 4.72
CA ARG A 240 0.91 17.28 3.87
C ARG A 240 2.25 17.47 3.16
N SER A 241 3.13 16.46 3.27
CA SER A 241 4.39 16.44 2.55
C SER A 241 4.15 16.08 1.07
N LEU A 242 4.81 16.80 0.17
CA LEU A 242 4.84 16.45 -1.25
C LEU A 242 6.16 15.71 -1.53
N ALA A 243 6.08 14.46 -1.96
CA ALA A 243 7.26 13.61 -2.14
C ALA A 243 8.26 14.23 -3.13
N ARG A 244 7.78 14.82 -4.24
CA ARG A 244 8.62 15.54 -5.20
C ARG A 244 9.42 16.68 -4.58
N GLU A 245 8.87 17.40 -3.59
CA GLU A 245 9.58 18.50 -2.92
C GLU A 245 10.60 17.95 -1.91
N VAL A 246 10.24 16.91 -1.18
CA VAL A 246 11.15 16.24 -0.24
C VAL A 246 12.35 15.64 -0.98
N LEU A 247 12.16 15.04 -2.16
CA LEU A 247 13.24 14.47 -2.99
C LEU A 247 14.28 15.50 -3.40
N LEU A 248 13.89 16.77 -3.57
CA LEU A 248 14.82 17.85 -3.89
C LEU A 248 15.76 18.20 -2.73
N THR A 249 15.40 17.84 -1.51
CA THR A 249 16.18 18.13 -0.29
C THR A 249 17.01 16.92 0.18
N LEU A 250 16.76 15.74 -0.35
CA LEU A 250 17.49 14.53 0.01
C LEU A 250 18.72 14.36 -0.88
N PRO A 251 19.86 13.87 -0.31
CA PRO A 251 21.04 13.57 -1.10
C PRO A 251 20.70 12.58 -2.22
N THR A 252 21.34 12.71 -3.36
CA THR A 252 21.20 11.79 -4.49
C THR A 252 21.76 10.40 -4.14
N ALA A 253 21.41 9.37 -4.91
CA ALA A 253 21.94 8.02 -4.68
C ALA A 253 23.48 7.99 -4.76
N ASP A 254 24.08 8.80 -5.65
CA ASP A 254 25.54 8.90 -5.77
C ASP A 254 26.17 9.62 -4.56
N GLU A 255 25.54 10.65 -4.05
CA GLU A 255 25.96 11.36 -2.83
C GLU A 255 25.84 10.46 -1.60
N GLN A 256 24.76 9.70 -1.45
CA GLN A 256 24.61 8.73 -0.36
C GLN A 256 25.67 7.63 -0.42
N ALA A 257 25.91 7.07 -1.61
CA ALA A 257 26.96 6.06 -1.78
C ALA A 257 28.35 6.60 -1.44
N ALA A 258 28.63 7.88 -1.76
CA ALA A 258 29.86 8.54 -1.40
C ALA A 258 29.99 8.74 0.13
N GLU A 259 28.93 9.21 0.80
CA GLU A 259 28.89 9.38 2.26
C GLU A 259 29.07 8.05 3.00
N GLU A 260 28.39 6.99 2.55
CA GLU A 260 28.52 5.63 3.12
C GLU A 260 29.95 5.08 2.97
N ALA A 261 30.57 5.29 1.79
CA ALA A 261 31.94 4.87 1.54
C ALA A 261 32.95 5.62 2.43
N GLU A 262 32.75 6.93 2.62
CA GLU A 262 33.59 7.73 3.54
C GLU A 262 33.42 7.28 5.01
N GLU A 263 32.17 7.05 5.43
CA GLU A 263 31.92 6.57 6.81
C GLU A 263 32.51 5.18 7.06
N GLN A 264 32.39 4.28 6.08
CA GLN A 264 33.00 2.95 6.17
C GLN A 264 34.54 3.03 6.25
N ALA A 265 35.16 3.84 5.40
CA ALA A 265 36.61 4.07 5.44
C ALA A 265 37.07 4.66 6.78
N ARG A 266 36.27 5.55 7.37
CA ARG A 266 36.53 6.13 8.68
C ARG A 266 36.43 5.08 9.80
N ARG A 267 35.41 4.20 9.75
CA ARG A 267 35.26 3.08 10.71
C ARG A 267 36.40 2.09 10.61
N GLU A 268 36.82 1.72 9.42
CA GLU A 268 37.97 0.84 9.19
C GLU A 268 39.28 1.44 9.71
N LYS A 269 39.49 2.74 9.54
CA LYS A 269 40.69 3.45 10.04
C LYS A 269 40.72 3.50 11.56
N LEU A 270 39.56 3.72 12.22
CA LEU A 270 39.44 3.66 13.68
C LEU A 270 39.73 2.25 14.19
N ALA A 271 39.13 1.21 13.59
CA ALA A 271 39.34 -0.17 14.01
C ALA A 271 40.79 -0.63 13.87
N ARG A 272 41.55 -0.13 12.88
CA ARG A 272 42.98 -0.40 12.74
C ARG A 272 43.80 0.32 13.82
N ALA A 273 43.46 1.56 14.16
CA ALA A 273 44.14 2.31 15.19
C ALA A 273 43.94 1.68 16.59
N ASP A 274 42.75 1.14 16.88
CA ASP A 274 42.44 0.44 18.13
C ASP A 274 43.11 -0.96 18.22
N ALA A 275 43.44 -1.58 17.07
CA ALA A 275 44.15 -2.87 17.05
C ALA A 275 45.67 -2.73 17.17
N GLU A 276 46.21 -1.54 16.92
CA GLU A 276 47.63 -1.23 17.05
C GLU A 276 48.01 -0.61 18.42
N ALA A 277 47.02 -0.25 19.26
CA ALA A 277 47.16 0.30 20.59
C ALA A 277 47.07 -0.78 21.69
#